data_f02a5e8f123354712b9258070bd02bed
#
_entry.id   f02a5e8f123354712b9258070bd02bed
#
_cell.length_a   1.000
_cell.length_b   1.000
_cell.length_c   1.000
_cell.angle_alpha   90.00
_cell.angle_beta   90.00
_cell.angle_gamma   90.00
#
_symmetry.space_group_name_H-M   'P 1'
#
loop_
_entity.id
_entity.type
_entity.pdbx_description
1 polymer ?
#
loop_
_entity_poly.entity_id
_entity_poly.type
_entity_poly.pdbx_seq_one_letter_code
_entity_poly.pdbx_strand_id
1 'polypeptide(L)' 'VTARDVNLIAVERIEAPRAVTAKTHYRQRPVAATVEQTGDDELRVVFDEPQRAAAPGQAAVLYDGDVVVGGGTIC' A
#
# COMPACT_ATOMS: atom_id res chain seq x y z
N VAL A 1 -5.16 3.79 -5.75
CA VAL A 1 -5.79 2.63 -5.11
C VAL A 1 -6.02 2.94 -3.64
N THR A 2 -7.21 2.64 -3.17
CA THR A 2 -7.56 2.78 -1.76
C THR A 2 -7.62 1.39 -1.12
N ALA A 3 -7.09 1.27 0.09
CA ALA A 3 -7.10 0.02 0.85
C ALA A 3 -7.68 0.24 2.24
N ARG A 4 -8.41 -0.74 2.75
CA ARG A 4 -8.97 -0.78 4.10
C ARG A 4 -8.51 -2.02 4.83
N ASP A 5 -8.99 -2.22 6.06
CA ASP A 5 -8.52 -3.29 6.94
C ASP A 5 -7.01 -3.21 7.09
N VAL A 6 -6.52 -2.02 7.41
CA VAL A 6 -5.11 -1.67 7.42
C VAL A 6 -4.39 -2.38 8.55
N ASN A 7 -3.25 -3.00 8.21
CA ASN A 7 -2.35 -3.59 9.18
C ASN A 7 -0.96 -3.03 8.96
N LEU A 8 -0.51 -2.16 9.86
CA LEU A 8 0.82 -1.57 9.83
C LEU A 8 1.73 -2.35 10.76
N ILE A 9 2.89 -2.76 10.26
CA ILE A 9 3.84 -3.63 10.96
C ILE A 9 5.06 -2.85 11.43
N ALA A 10 5.71 -2.12 10.52
CA ALA A 10 6.94 -1.38 10.82
C ALA A 10 6.69 -0.02 11.45
N VAL A 11 5.49 0.51 11.37
CA VAL A 11 5.09 1.83 11.89
C VAL A 11 3.70 1.74 12.52
N GLU A 12 3.40 2.62 13.46
CA GLU A 12 2.07 2.68 14.07
C GLU A 12 1.06 3.42 13.20
N ARG A 13 1.55 4.43 12.49
CA ARG A 13 0.72 5.29 11.65
C ARG A 13 1.59 5.91 10.56
N ILE A 14 0.98 6.18 9.41
CA ILE A 14 1.61 6.93 8.32
C ILE A 14 1.15 8.38 8.45
N GLU A 15 1.96 9.22 9.06
CA GLU A 15 1.59 10.61 9.40
C GLU A 15 1.69 11.57 8.23
N ALA A 16 2.49 11.23 7.22
CA ALA A 16 2.69 12.05 6.03
C ALA A 16 2.86 11.14 4.81
N PRO A 17 2.63 11.63 3.60
CA PRO A 17 2.88 10.84 2.41
C PRO A 17 4.29 10.25 2.43
N ARG A 18 4.41 8.97 2.16
CA ARG A 18 5.65 8.21 2.27
C ARG A 18 5.94 7.47 0.99
N ALA A 19 7.17 7.57 0.51
CA ALA A 19 7.63 6.78 -0.62
C ALA A 19 7.86 5.33 -0.19
N VAL A 20 7.25 4.40 -0.91
CA VAL A 20 7.34 2.96 -0.65
C VAL A 20 7.38 2.23 -1.98
N THR A 21 7.57 0.91 -1.93
CA THR A 21 7.19 0.05 -3.04
C THR A 21 5.94 -0.71 -2.63
N ALA A 22 5.07 -0.99 -3.57
CA ALA A 22 3.79 -1.62 -3.30
C ALA A 22 3.55 -2.78 -4.26
N LYS A 23 2.81 -3.76 -3.78
CA LYS A 23 2.50 -4.98 -4.50
C LYS A 23 1.04 -5.32 -4.28
N THR A 24 0.28 -5.50 -5.36
CA THR A 24 -1.14 -5.84 -5.32
C THR A 24 -1.43 -7.27 -5.78
N HIS A 25 -0.43 -7.97 -6.29
CA HIS A 25 -0.49 -9.38 -6.68
C HIS A 25 0.75 -10.09 -6.16
N TYR A 26 0.61 -11.31 -5.72
CA TYR A 26 1.75 -12.04 -5.16
C TYR A 26 2.87 -12.33 -6.18
N ARG A 27 2.54 -12.34 -7.48
CA ARG A 27 3.52 -12.51 -8.57
C ARG A 27 4.08 -11.20 -9.11
N GLN A 28 3.54 -10.08 -8.68
CA GLN A 28 4.00 -8.78 -9.10
C GLN A 28 5.31 -8.43 -8.41
N ARG A 29 6.20 -7.76 -9.13
CA ARG A 29 7.34 -7.11 -8.48
C ARG A 29 6.83 -5.86 -7.75
N PRO A 30 7.37 -5.54 -6.58
CA PRO A 30 7.03 -4.27 -5.93
C PRO A 30 7.31 -3.08 -6.85
N VAL A 31 6.38 -2.15 -6.91
CA VAL A 31 6.43 -0.99 -7.80
C VAL A 31 6.46 0.28 -6.95
N ALA A 32 7.26 1.25 -7.37
CA ALA A 32 7.37 2.52 -6.65
C ALA A 32 6.01 3.21 -6.52
N ALA A 33 5.69 3.67 -5.33
CA ALA A 33 4.42 4.30 -5.01
C ALA A 33 4.59 5.28 -3.85
N THR A 34 3.58 6.10 -3.65
CA THR A 34 3.47 6.94 -2.46
C THR A 34 2.23 6.51 -1.70
N VAL A 35 2.36 6.29 -0.40
CA VAL A 35 1.25 5.92 0.46
C VAL A 35 0.94 7.04 1.42
N GLU A 36 -0.35 7.27 1.65
CA GLU A 36 -0.83 8.24 2.61
C GLU A 36 -1.98 7.62 3.39
N GLN A 37 -2.05 7.89 4.69
CA GLN A 37 -3.13 7.41 5.52
C GLN A 37 -4.25 8.46 5.53
N THR A 38 -5.40 8.10 4.99
CA THR A 38 -6.53 9.01 4.83
C THR A 38 -7.60 8.85 5.92
N GLY A 39 -7.44 7.86 6.76
CA GLY A 39 -8.32 7.59 7.90
C GLY A 39 -7.71 6.54 8.81
N ASP A 40 -8.37 6.22 9.91
CA ASP A 40 -7.85 5.26 10.89
C ASP A 40 -7.65 3.86 10.29
N ASP A 41 -8.46 3.51 9.30
CA ASP A 41 -8.44 2.21 8.66
C ASP A 41 -8.42 2.33 7.13
N GLU A 42 -7.82 3.39 6.61
CA GLU A 42 -7.77 3.62 5.17
C GLU A 42 -6.43 4.16 4.73
N LEU A 43 -5.89 3.54 3.69
CA LEU A 43 -4.67 3.98 3.01
C LEU A 43 -4.99 4.31 1.57
N ARG A 44 -4.35 5.35 1.06
CA ARG A 44 -4.34 5.69 -0.36
C ARG A 44 -2.95 5.43 -0.91
N VAL A 45 -2.88 4.59 -1.93
CA VAL A 45 -1.63 4.23 -2.60
C VAL A 45 -1.65 4.78 -4.02
N VAL A 46 -0.72 5.66 -4.32
CA VAL A 46 -0.58 6.26 -5.65
C VAL A 46 0.70 5.75 -6.27
N PHE A 47 0.59 4.98 -7.34
CA PHE A 47 1.75 4.46 -8.06
C PHE A 47 2.41 5.57 -8.87
N ASP A 48 3.74 5.57 -8.93
CA ASP A 48 4.50 6.55 -9.70
C ASP A 48 4.24 6.40 -11.20
N GLU A 49 3.95 5.18 -11.65
CA GLU A 49 3.58 4.90 -13.04
C GLU A 49 2.21 4.21 -13.09
N PRO A 50 1.43 4.40 -14.16
CA PRO A 50 0.14 3.73 -14.30
C PRO A 50 0.29 2.21 -14.19
N GLN A 51 -0.59 1.61 -13.41
CA GLN A 51 -0.63 0.17 -13.19
C GLN A 51 -1.96 -0.39 -13.66
N ARG A 52 -2.02 -1.70 -13.90
CA ARG A 52 -3.29 -2.38 -14.09
C ARG A 52 -4.17 -2.14 -12.89
N ALA A 53 -5.45 -1.94 -13.14
CA ALA A 53 -6.42 -1.79 -12.06
C ALA A 53 -6.38 -3.03 -11.16
N ALA A 54 -6.19 -2.80 -9.87
CA ALA A 54 -6.26 -3.86 -8.90
C ALA A 54 -7.71 -4.20 -8.61
N ALA A 55 -8.01 -5.49 -8.46
CA ALA A 55 -9.36 -5.92 -8.17
C ALA A 55 -9.72 -5.68 -6.70
N PRO A 56 -10.94 -5.24 -6.39
CA PRO A 56 -11.39 -5.16 -5.01
C PRO A 56 -11.26 -6.53 -4.32
N GLY A 57 -10.87 -6.50 -3.05
CA GLY A 57 -10.65 -7.71 -2.27
C GLY A 57 -9.23 -8.25 -2.30
N GLN A 58 -8.38 -7.78 -3.22
CA GLN A 58 -6.97 -8.15 -3.23
C GLN A 58 -6.20 -7.43 -2.13
N ALA A 59 -5.15 -8.06 -1.62
CA ALA A 59 -4.29 -7.44 -0.63
C ALA A 59 -3.29 -6.50 -1.31
N ALA A 60 -3.08 -5.33 -0.71
CA ALA A 60 -1.98 -4.45 -1.05
C ALA A 60 -0.91 -4.60 0.03
N VAL A 61 0.33 -4.82 -0.35
CA VAL A 61 1.46 -4.94 0.58
C VAL A 61 2.48 -3.86 0.28
N LEU A 62 2.90 -3.16 1.32
CA LEU A 62 3.81 -2.02 1.21
C LEU A 62 5.17 -2.39 1.80
N TYR A 63 6.22 -2.00 1.10
CA TYR A 63 7.60 -2.28 1.49
C TYR A 63 8.43 -1.00 1.55
N ASP A 64 9.38 -0.96 2.46
CA ASP A 64 10.46 0.02 2.49
C ASP A 64 11.77 -0.76 2.40
N GLY A 65 12.32 -0.86 1.18
CA GLY A 65 13.40 -1.79 0.91
C GLY A 65 12.94 -3.23 1.16
N ASP A 66 13.62 -3.92 2.05
CA ASP A 66 13.29 -5.30 2.43
C ASP A 66 12.30 -5.39 3.60
N VAL A 67 11.90 -4.26 4.16
CA VAL A 67 11.03 -4.21 5.34
C VAL A 67 9.58 -4.10 4.89
N VAL A 68 8.73 -4.98 5.41
CA VAL A 68 7.28 -4.88 5.21
C VAL A 68 6.74 -3.77 6.12
N VAL A 69 6.26 -2.70 5.52
CA VAL A 69 5.65 -1.57 6.25
C VAL A 69 4.26 -1.94 6.74
N GLY A 70 3.51 -2.61 5.91
CA GLY A 70 2.15 -3.00 6.22
C GLY A 70 1.34 -3.21 4.96
N GLY A 71 0.05 -3.16 5.07
CA GLY A 71 -0.84 -3.32 3.94
C GLY A 71 -2.31 -3.23 4.32
N GLY A 72 -3.16 -3.59 3.39
CA GLY A 72 -4.59 -3.60 3.58
C GLY A 72 -5.29 -4.32 2.44
N THR A 73 -6.61 -4.31 2.47
CA THR A 73 -7.46 -4.91 1.44
C THR A 73 -7.94 -3.82 0.49
N ILE A 74 -7.77 -4.04 -0.80
CA ILE A 74 -8.18 -3.08 -1.83
C ILE A 74 -9.70 -3.00 -1.91
N CYS A 75 -10.18 -1.77 -1.91
CA CYS A 75 -11.61 -1.48 -2.02
C CYS A 75 -12.12 -1.53 -3.44
#